data_686f8651d0619253a4ff62970a5fe884
#
_entry.id   686f8651d0619253a4ff62970a5fe884
#
_cell.length_a   1.000
_cell.length_b   1.000
_cell.length_c   1.000
_cell.angle_alpha   90.00
_cell.angle_beta   90.00
_cell.angle_gamma   90.00
#
_symmetry.space_group_name_H-M   'P 1'
#
loop_
_entity.id
_entity.type
_entity.pdbx_description
1 polymer ?
#
loop_
_entity_poly.entity_id
_entity_poly.type
_entity_poly.pdbx_seq_one_letter_code
_entity_poly.pdbx_strand_id
1 'polypeptide(L)'
;MKLSLATSVVLLLASAAGAHAAEKATKGPGDYPSRPIRVIVPQAPGGSNDIFARYIGGQLGERLGKTVVIDNRPGAEGMIGTDTVAKAAPDGYTLLMTSTAFVQNPAVIKKLPYDPIKDFDWPAMLGRGSVVIVVGPSLPVNNLKELVALGKAKPNYITMASAGGFMHFVSAMFRSQAGIDATIALYKGGAPALTDIMGGHAHMAVATMVTVNPYLKSGKIKALAVGSPKRLSVLPDIPTAAEAGLPYEASIWWAWSTAAGTPAPILNKLNTEIAEILKLPETQKRFAAEAAEVEIKKPAEIKEMVKADLVKWDKVARDAKMQKQ
;
A
#
# COMPACT_ATOMS: atom_id res chain seq x y z
N MET A 1 -60.23 24.56 -57.30
CA MET A 1 -59.05 25.37 -57.14
C MET A 1 -58.77 25.56 -55.66
N LYS A 2 -58.18 24.54 -55.02
CA LYS A 2 -57.66 24.58 -53.64
C LYS A 2 -56.64 23.46 -53.53
N LEU A 3 -55.36 23.77 -53.74
CA LEU A 3 -54.24 22.89 -53.47
C LEU A 3 -53.08 23.77 -53.03
N SER A 4 -52.33 23.25 -52.07
CA SER A 4 -50.99 23.77 -51.67
C SER A 4 -50.94 24.77 -50.52
N LEU A 5 -51.02 24.24 -49.25
CA LEU A 5 -50.46 24.90 -48.06
C LEU A 5 -50.06 23.89 -46.97
N ALA A 6 -49.64 22.68 -47.30
CA ALA A 6 -49.34 21.63 -46.30
C ALA A 6 -47.88 21.11 -46.39
N THR A 7 -46.99 21.70 -47.20
CA THR A 7 -45.65 21.08 -47.43
C THR A 7 -44.46 21.91 -46.91
N SER A 8 -44.68 23.01 -46.22
CA SER A 8 -43.59 23.90 -45.78
C SER A 8 -43.29 23.88 -44.26
N VAL A 9 -43.98 23.08 -43.44
CA VAL A 9 -43.79 23.08 -41.97
C VAL A 9 -42.94 21.88 -41.47
N VAL A 10 -42.65 20.88 -42.32
CA VAL A 10 -41.94 19.67 -41.91
C VAL A 10 -40.41 19.77 -41.96
N LEU A 11 -39.86 20.81 -42.64
CA LEU A 11 -38.39 20.94 -42.80
C LEU A 11 -37.68 21.80 -41.75
N LEU A 12 -38.35 22.37 -40.78
CA LEU A 12 -37.74 23.24 -39.73
C LEU A 12 -37.57 22.59 -38.35
N LEU A 13 -37.98 21.33 -38.18
CA LEU A 13 -37.86 20.61 -36.90
C LEU A 13 -36.71 19.58 -36.83
N ALA A 14 -35.96 19.39 -37.92
CA ALA A 14 -34.85 18.44 -37.99
C ALA A 14 -33.47 19.04 -37.62
N SER A 15 -33.36 20.34 -37.37
CA SER A 15 -32.06 21.02 -37.10
C SER A 15 -31.73 21.27 -35.64
N ALA A 16 -32.62 20.91 -34.68
CA ALA A 16 -32.42 21.19 -33.26
C ALA A 16 -31.92 19.98 -32.44
N ALA A 17 -31.79 18.79 -33.05
CA ALA A 17 -31.35 17.57 -32.34
C ALA A 17 -29.85 17.27 -32.43
N GLY A 18 -29.08 18.12 -33.13
CA GLY A 18 -27.65 17.90 -33.42
C GLY A 18 -26.64 18.62 -32.50
N ALA A 19 -27.08 19.43 -31.54
CA ALA A 19 -26.21 20.35 -30.82
C ALA A 19 -25.89 19.96 -29.36
N HIS A 20 -26.24 18.76 -28.91
CA HIS A 20 -25.97 18.34 -27.48
C HIS A 20 -24.98 17.18 -27.32
N ALA A 21 -24.21 16.84 -28.34
CA ALA A 21 -23.27 15.72 -28.27
C ALA A 21 -21.80 16.10 -28.56
N ALA A 22 -21.39 17.33 -28.27
CA ALA A 22 -19.98 17.71 -28.48
C ALA A 22 -19.52 18.81 -27.54
N GLU A 23 -19.46 18.57 -26.23
CA GLU A 23 -18.58 19.35 -25.36
C GLU A 23 -18.06 18.51 -24.20
N LYS A 24 -17.41 17.38 -24.49
CA LYS A 24 -16.31 16.89 -23.67
C LYS A 24 -15.03 17.46 -24.28
N ALA A 25 -14.85 18.76 -24.14
CA ALA A 25 -13.55 19.36 -24.31
C ALA A 25 -12.61 18.70 -23.31
N THR A 26 -11.76 17.81 -23.79
CA THR A 26 -10.59 17.32 -23.08
C THR A 26 -9.73 18.55 -22.81
N LYS A 27 -9.90 19.16 -21.60
CA LYS A 27 -8.97 20.17 -21.11
C LYS A 27 -7.58 19.57 -21.25
N GLY A 28 -6.68 20.25 -21.93
CA GLY A 28 -5.33 19.79 -22.17
C GLY A 28 -4.58 19.52 -20.87
N PRO A 29 -3.44 18.79 -20.89
CA PRO A 29 -2.64 18.45 -19.70
C PRO A 29 -2.25 19.68 -18.85
N GLY A 30 -2.33 20.92 -19.38
CA GLY A 30 -1.99 22.15 -18.67
C GLY A 30 -2.92 22.49 -17.49
N ASP A 31 -4.18 22.03 -17.50
CA ASP A 31 -5.18 22.32 -16.45
C ASP A 31 -5.28 21.24 -15.38
N TYR A 32 -4.43 20.23 -15.41
CA TYR A 32 -4.43 19.16 -14.39
C TYR A 32 -3.80 19.65 -13.08
N PRO A 33 -4.43 19.38 -11.90
CA PRO A 33 -5.77 18.86 -11.73
C PRO A 33 -6.84 19.98 -11.75
N SER A 34 -7.95 19.79 -12.47
CA SER A 34 -9.09 20.70 -12.49
C SER A 34 -10.21 20.29 -11.50
N ARG A 35 -10.16 19.07 -10.96
CA ARG A 35 -11.12 18.46 -10.04
C ARG A 35 -10.40 17.68 -8.94
N PRO A 36 -11.09 17.21 -7.88
CA PRO A 36 -10.47 16.39 -6.84
C PRO A 36 -9.80 15.14 -7.39
N ILE A 37 -8.65 14.78 -6.79
CA ILE A 37 -7.92 13.53 -7.04
C ILE A 37 -8.36 12.50 -5.99
N ARG A 38 -8.58 11.27 -6.41
CA ARG A 38 -8.94 10.16 -5.54
C ARG A 38 -7.76 9.19 -5.42
N VAL A 39 -7.37 8.88 -4.19
CA VAL A 39 -6.34 7.87 -3.89
C VAL A 39 -7.01 6.65 -3.26
N ILE A 40 -7.01 5.54 -3.98
CA ILE A 40 -7.48 4.25 -3.47
C ILE A 40 -6.40 3.65 -2.56
N VAL A 41 -6.80 3.32 -1.34
CA VAL A 41 -5.98 2.56 -0.39
C VAL A 41 -6.56 1.16 -0.27
N PRO A 42 -5.84 0.10 -0.71
CA PRO A 42 -6.41 -1.26 -0.80
C PRO A 42 -6.47 -1.99 0.55
N GLN A 43 -6.47 -1.25 1.64
CA GLN A 43 -6.48 -1.75 3.02
C GLN A 43 -7.41 -0.92 3.90
N ALA A 44 -7.77 -1.49 5.08
CA ALA A 44 -8.54 -0.76 6.07
C ALA A 44 -7.78 0.48 6.59
N PRO A 45 -8.49 1.52 7.08
CA PRO A 45 -7.90 2.68 7.70
C PRO A 45 -6.95 2.32 8.86
N GLY A 46 -5.94 3.16 9.10
CA GLY A 46 -4.99 3.04 10.22
C GLY A 46 -3.79 2.12 9.96
N GLY A 47 -3.67 1.52 8.78
CA GLY A 47 -2.44 0.85 8.33
C GLY A 47 -1.44 1.84 7.72
N SER A 48 -0.19 1.40 7.50
CA SER A 48 0.87 2.27 6.96
C SER A 48 0.51 2.93 5.62
N ASN A 49 -0.17 2.21 4.73
CA ASN A 49 -0.64 2.76 3.46
C ASN A 49 -1.62 3.92 3.69
N ASP A 50 -2.58 3.76 4.60
CA ASP A 50 -3.56 4.81 4.93
C ASP A 50 -2.91 6.03 5.57
N ILE A 51 -2.00 5.82 6.52
CA ILE A 51 -1.28 6.89 7.23
C ILE A 51 -0.48 7.74 6.26
N PHE A 52 0.32 7.11 5.36
CA PHE A 52 1.10 7.86 4.38
C PHE A 52 0.24 8.46 3.27
N ALA A 53 -0.83 7.77 2.82
CA ALA A 53 -1.75 8.31 1.83
C ALA A 53 -2.41 9.60 2.33
N ARG A 54 -2.87 9.63 3.59
CA ARG A 54 -3.48 10.83 4.18
C ARG A 54 -2.48 11.96 4.35
N TYR A 55 -1.27 11.67 4.83
CA TYR A 55 -0.25 12.67 5.02
C TYR A 55 0.19 13.29 3.68
N ILE A 56 0.62 12.48 2.72
CA ILE A 56 1.07 12.97 1.42
C ILE A 56 -0.10 13.56 0.62
N GLY A 57 -1.30 12.97 0.70
CA GLY A 57 -2.50 13.46 0.04
C GLY A 57 -2.93 14.85 0.53
N GLY A 58 -2.84 15.10 1.84
CA GLY A 58 -3.10 16.42 2.41
C GLY A 58 -2.15 17.47 1.85
N GLN A 59 -0.84 17.22 1.96
CA GLN A 59 0.21 18.11 1.41
C GLN A 59 0.06 18.34 -0.10
N LEU A 60 -0.22 17.29 -0.86
CA LEU A 60 -0.44 17.38 -2.31
C LEU A 60 -1.68 18.21 -2.64
N GLY A 61 -2.74 18.06 -1.85
CA GLY A 61 -3.98 18.84 -2.01
C GLY A 61 -3.76 20.34 -1.83
N GLU A 62 -2.99 20.72 -0.80
CA GLU A 62 -2.59 22.10 -0.55
C GLU A 62 -1.78 22.68 -1.70
N ARG A 63 -0.77 21.96 -2.18
CA ARG A 63 0.11 22.39 -3.28
C ARG A 63 -0.62 22.53 -4.61
N LEU A 64 -1.54 21.62 -4.90
CA LEU A 64 -2.30 21.63 -6.16
C LEU A 64 -3.57 22.49 -6.12
N GLY A 65 -3.96 23.01 -4.96
CA GLY A 65 -5.21 23.75 -4.77
C GLY A 65 -6.46 22.91 -5.07
N LYS A 66 -6.37 21.58 -4.90
CA LYS A 66 -7.47 20.64 -5.14
C LYS A 66 -7.51 19.56 -4.05
N THR A 67 -8.70 19.17 -3.65
CA THR A 67 -8.87 18.12 -2.65
C THR A 67 -8.30 16.78 -3.14
N VAL A 68 -7.52 16.12 -2.27
CA VAL A 68 -7.13 14.72 -2.45
C VAL A 68 -7.95 13.86 -1.49
N VAL A 69 -8.81 13.00 -2.05
CA VAL A 69 -9.73 12.13 -1.30
C VAL A 69 -9.09 10.77 -1.11
N ILE A 70 -8.92 10.33 0.13
CA ILE A 70 -8.42 9.00 0.47
C ILE A 70 -9.61 8.06 0.64
N ASP A 71 -9.67 7.00 -0.19
CA ASP A 71 -10.74 6.02 -0.25
C ASP A 71 -10.20 4.62 0.04
N ASN A 72 -10.51 4.11 1.22
CA ASN A 72 -10.09 2.79 1.65
C ASN A 72 -10.98 1.70 1.03
N ARG A 73 -10.39 0.80 0.24
CA ARG A 73 -11.06 -0.33 -0.42
C ARG A 73 -10.36 -1.65 -0.10
N PRO A 74 -10.53 -2.17 1.13
CA PRO A 74 -9.93 -3.43 1.55
C PRO A 74 -10.63 -4.65 0.91
N GLY A 75 -9.96 -5.78 0.95
CA GLY A 75 -10.48 -7.10 0.58
C GLY A 75 -9.63 -7.83 -0.44
N ALA A 76 -9.70 -9.17 -0.42
CA ALA A 76 -8.97 -10.07 -1.28
C ALA A 76 -7.47 -9.71 -1.39
N GLU A 77 -6.76 -9.63 -0.26
CA GLU A 77 -5.32 -9.25 -0.20
C GLU A 77 -5.00 -7.92 -0.91
N GLY A 78 -5.95 -6.97 -0.93
CA GLY A 78 -5.84 -5.68 -1.61
C GLY A 78 -6.17 -5.69 -3.10
N MET A 79 -6.53 -6.85 -3.68
CA MET A 79 -6.86 -6.95 -5.11
C MET A 79 -8.05 -6.11 -5.51
N ILE A 80 -9.07 -5.95 -4.64
CA ILE A 80 -10.27 -5.16 -4.95
C ILE A 80 -9.91 -3.69 -5.22
N GLY A 81 -9.14 -3.08 -4.33
CA GLY A 81 -8.69 -1.71 -4.50
C GLY A 81 -7.74 -1.54 -5.68
N THR A 82 -6.82 -2.47 -5.86
CA THR A 82 -5.84 -2.47 -6.96
C THR A 82 -6.53 -2.58 -8.32
N ASP A 83 -7.47 -3.52 -8.48
CA ASP A 83 -8.25 -3.71 -9.71
C ASP A 83 -9.11 -2.49 -10.06
N THR A 84 -9.63 -1.78 -9.03
CA THR A 84 -10.35 -0.53 -9.24
C THR A 84 -9.50 0.51 -9.98
N VAL A 85 -8.20 0.59 -9.67
CA VAL A 85 -7.29 1.54 -10.33
C VAL A 85 -6.81 1.02 -11.68
N ALA A 86 -6.53 -0.28 -11.81
CA ALA A 86 -6.18 -0.88 -13.09
C ALA A 86 -7.20 -0.59 -14.20
N LYS A 87 -8.49 -0.55 -13.82
CA LYS A 87 -9.64 -0.30 -14.73
C LYS A 87 -10.09 1.15 -14.79
N ALA A 88 -9.42 2.06 -14.06
CA ALA A 88 -9.77 3.47 -14.08
C ALA A 88 -9.35 4.14 -15.39
N ALA A 89 -9.96 5.30 -15.68
CA ALA A 89 -9.48 6.14 -16.78
C ALA A 89 -8.04 6.59 -16.54
N PRO A 90 -7.15 6.55 -17.55
CA PRO A 90 -5.75 6.95 -17.43
C PRO A 90 -5.59 8.48 -17.48
N ASP A 91 -6.35 9.19 -16.65
CA ASP A 91 -6.41 10.65 -16.60
C ASP A 91 -5.74 11.28 -15.37
N GLY A 92 -5.12 10.44 -14.52
CA GLY A 92 -4.40 10.86 -13.31
C GLY A 92 -5.30 11.23 -12.13
N TYR A 93 -6.63 11.10 -12.21
CA TYR A 93 -7.54 11.44 -11.11
C TYR A 93 -7.87 10.26 -10.19
N THR A 94 -7.49 9.04 -10.58
CA THR A 94 -7.60 7.87 -9.72
C THR A 94 -6.21 7.26 -9.52
N LEU A 95 -5.69 7.37 -8.31
CA LEU A 95 -4.39 6.86 -7.92
C LEU A 95 -4.56 5.64 -7.02
N LEU A 96 -3.55 4.78 -6.97
CA LEU A 96 -3.43 3.70 -6.00
C LEU A 96 -2.29 4.02 -5.04
N MET A 97 -2.55 4.02 -3.75
CA MET A 97 -1.52 3.89 -2.73
C MET A 97 -1.17 2.42 -2.57
N THR A 98 0.03 2.04 -2.93
CA THR A 98 0.45 0.65 -2.87
C THR A 98 1.76 0.46 -2.10
N SER A 99 2.11 -0.80 -1.87
CA SER A 99 3.31 -1.20 -1.15
C SER A 99 3.89 -2.48 -1.75
N THR A 100 4.91 -3.04 -1.12
CA THR A 100 5.54 -4.31 -1.51
C THR A 100 4.55 -5.45 -1.74
N ALA A 101 3.34 -5.42 -1.13
CA ALA A 101 2.27 -6.37 -1.40
C ALA A 101 1.91 -6.48 -2.89
N PHE A 102 1.98 -5.37 -3.62
CA PHE A 102 1.69 -5.33 -5.06
C PHE A 102 2.57 -6.29 -5.87
N VAL A 103 3.86 -6.38 -5.55
CA VAL A 103 4.83 -7.24 -6.24
C VAL A 103 4.90 -8.65 -5.66
N GLN A 104 4.33 -8.89 -4.49
CA GLN A 104 4.29 -10.21 -3.85
C GLN A 104 3.04 -11.01 -4.21
N ASN A 105 1.89 -10.34 -4.37
CA ASN A 105 0.64 -10.99 -4.70
C ASN A 105 0.76 -11.94 -5.91
N PRO A 106 1.46 -11.60 -7.01
CA PRO A 106 1.66 -12.52 -8.15
C PRO A 106 2.39 -13.82 -7.78
N ALA A 107 3.23 -13.79 -6.75
CA ALA A 107 3.97 -14.96 -6.31
C ALA A 107 3.14 -15.95 -5.49
N VAL A 108 2.09 -15.47 -4.81
CA VAL A 108 1.29 -16.28 -3.85
C VAL A 108 -0.19 -16.39 -4.21
N ILE A 109 -0.68 -15.67 -5.22
CA ILE A 109 -2.07 -15.71 -5.68
C ILE A 109 -2.12 -16.34 -7.07
N LYS A 110 -3.00 -17.32 -7.28
CA LYS A 110 -3.13 -18.04 -8.55
C LYS A 110 -3.63 -17.18 -9.70
N LYS A 111 -4.61 -16.29 -9.42
CA LYS A 111 -5.26 -15.49 -10.45
C LYS A 111 -5.44 -14.05 -9.96
N LEU A 112 -4.73 -13.13 -10.59
CA LEU A 112 -4.90 -11.70 -10.38
C LEU A 112 -5.90 -11.14 -11.41
N PRO A 113 -6.75 -10.17 -11.03
CA PRO A 113 -7.67 -9.50 -11.97
C PRO A 113 -6.98 -8.41 -12.81
N TYR A 114 -5.67 -8.20 -12.63
CA TYR A 114 -4.85 -7.18 -13.31
C TYR A 114 -3.46 -7.73 -13.64
N ASP A 115 -2.80 -7.11 -14.61
CA ASP A 115 -1.38 -7.34 -14.94
C ASP A 115 -0.52 -6.29 -14.22
N PRO A 116 0.36 -6.68 -13.28
CA PRO A 116 1.13 -5.74 -12.47
C PRO A 116 2.16 -4.92 -13.27
N ILE A 117 2.49 -5.31 -14.49
CA ILE A 117 3.44 -4.58 -15.36
C ILE A 117 2.71 -3.71 -16.38
N LYS A 118 1.61 -4.22 -16.97
CA LYS A 118 0.95 -3.58 -18.12
C LYS A 118 -0.13 -2.59 -17.72
N ASP A 119 -0.80 -2.81 -16.58
CA ASP A 119 -1.99 -2.05 -16.21
C ASP A 119 -1.70 -0.82 -15.36
N PHE A 120 -0.41 -0.54 -15.05
CA PHE A 120 -0.03 0.56 -14.15
C PHE A 120 1.14 1.40 -14.67
N ASP A 121 1.04 2.71 -14.40
CA ASP A 121 2.15 3.67 -14.45
C ASP A 121 2.45 4.20 -13.03
N TRP A 122 3.68 4.69 -12.82
CA TRP A 122 4.25 4.94 -11.50
C TRP A 122 4.68 6.39 -11.33
N PRO A 123 3.80 7.31 -10.90
CA PRO A 123 4.16 8.71 -10.70
C PRO A 123 5.12 8.92 -9.52
N ALA A 124 5.02 8.17 -8.41
CA ALA A 124 5.84 8.48 -7.25
C ALA A 124 6.20 7.25 -6.40
N MET A 125 7.46 7.15 -6.02
CA MET A 125 7.95 6.43 -4.85
C MET A 125 7.84 7.36 -3.66
N LEU A 126 7.41 6.85 -2.48
CA LEU A 126 7.31 7.64 -1.26
C LEU A 126 8.46 7.33 -0.30
N GLY A 127 8.80 6.07 -0.14
CA GLY A 127 9.86 5.65 0.77
C GLY A 127 9.89 4.16 1.04
N ARG A 128 10.83 3.79 1.92
CA ARG A 128 11.01 2.42 2.43
C ARG A 128 10.95 2.41 3.95
N GLY A 129 10.59 1.26 4.50
CA GLY A 129 10.59 1.04 5.94
C GLY A 129 10.88 -0.40 6.31
N SER A 130 10.99 -0.64 7.60
CA SER A 130 11.22 -1.96 8.15
C SER A 130 10.00 -2.50 8.87
N VAL A 131 9.98 -3.81 9.06
CA VAL A 131 9.00 -4.47 9.92
C VAL A 131 9.55 -4.63 11.35
N VAL A 132 8.62 -4.72 12.29
CA VAL A 132 8.88 -4.96 13.70
C VAL A 132 8.11 -6.19 14.14
N ILE A 133 8.74 -7.07 14.89
CA ILE A 133 8.12 -8.23 15.49
C ILE A 133 7.59 -7.78 16.85
N VAL A 134 6.28 -7.76 17.01
CA VAL A 134 5.61 -7.29 18.22
C VAL A 134 4.76 -8.38 18.85
N VAL A 135 4.61 -8.30 20.18
CA VAL A 135 3.75 -9.18 20.96
C VAL A 135 2.77 -8.39 21.82
N GLY A 136 1.61 -8.98 22.07
CA GLY A 136 0.61 -8.46 22.99
C GLY A 136 0.87 -8.84 24.43
N PRO A 137 0.09 -8.29 25.38
CA PRO A 137 0.25 -8.52 26.81
C PRO A 137 -0.09 -9.96 27.24
N SER A 138 -0.84 -10.69 26.43
CA SER A 138 -1.24 -12.09 26.71
C SER A 138 -0.10 -13.09 26.53
N LEU A 139 1.01 -12.71 25.86
CA LEU A 139 2.13 -13.59 25.59
C LEU A 139 3.29 -13.28 26.56
N PRO A 140 3.64 -14.21 27.50
CA PRO A 140 4.62 -13.94 28.55
C PRO A 140 6.06 -14.15 28.03
N VAL A 141 6.48 -13.33 27.05
CA VAL A 141 7.83 -13.35 26.47
C VAL A 141 8.44 -11.95 26.47
N ASN A 142 9.76 -11.86 26.65
CA ASN A 142 10.48 -10.59 26.74
C ASN A 142 11.45 -10.33 25.58
N ASN A 143 11.76 -11.36 24.82
CA ASN A 143 12.69 -11.27 23.69
C ASN A 143 12.35 -12.32 22.62
N LEU A 144 12.98 -12.18 21.44
CA LEU A 144 12.72 -13.04 20.30
C LEU A 144 13.09 -14.51 20.56
N LYS A 145 14.13 -14.78 21.36
CA LYS A 145 14.55 -16.16 21.69
C LYS A 145 13.48 -16.88 22.52
N GLU A 146 12.89 -16.20 23.50
CA GLU A 146 11.78 -16.72 24.28
C GLU A 146 10.53 -17.00 23.43
N LEU A 147 10.21 -16.08 22.50
CA LEU A 147 9.10 -16.27 21.56
C LEU A 147 9.29 -17.54 20.72
N VAL A 148 10.48 -17.70 20.13
CA VAL A 148 10.82 -18.86 19.30
C VAL A 148 10.81 -20.16 20.13
N ALA A 149 11.37 -20.13 21.33
CA ALA A 149 11.37 -21.28 22.26
C ALA A 149 9.95 -21.68 22.62
N LEU A 150 9.09 -20.73 22.96
CA LEU A 150 7.68 -20.97 23.28
C LEU A 150 6.92 -21.58 22.09
N GLY A 151 7.10 -21.04 20.89
CA GLY A 151 6.44 -21.53 19.68
C GLY A 151 6.86 -22.95 19.29
N LYS A 152 8.13 -23.31 19.56
CA LYS A 152 8.62 -24.69 19.38
C LYS A 152 8.11 -25.65 20.45
N ALA A 153 8.02 -25.18 21.69
CA ALA A 153 7.56 -26.01 22.82
C ALA A 153 6.04 -26.26 22.80
N LYS A 154 5.26 -25.34 22.22
CA LYS A 154 3.78 -25.40 22.19
C LYS A 154 3.27 -25.19 20.77
N PRO A 155 3.22 -26.24 19.93
CA PRO A 155 2.68 -26.15 18.59
C PRO A 155 1.24 -25.60 18.57
N ASN A 156 0.93 -24.73 17.59
CA ASN A 156 -0.37 -24.06 17.41
C ASN A 156 -0.85 -23.17 18.56
N TYR A 157 -0.03 -22.96 19.59
CA TYR A 157 -0.38 -22.07 20.70
C TYR A 157 -0.36 -20.59 20.28
N ILE A 158 0.60 -20.20 19.43
CA ILE A 158 0.77 -18.82 18.99
C ILE A 158 -0.15 -18.51 17.83
N THR A 159 -0.96 -17.45 17.98
CA THR A 159 -1.72 -16.84 16.89
C THR A 159 -1.01 -15.56 16.45
N MET A 160 -0.61 -15.51 15.18
CA MET A 160 0.00 -14.36 14.53
C MET A 160 -1.09 -13.57 13.80
N ALA A 161 -1.37 -12.32 14.20
CA ALA A 161 -2.26 -11.45 13.47
C ALA A 161 -1.55 -10.86 12.25
N SER A 162 -2.12 -11.04 11.09
CA SER A 162 -1.58 -10.53 9.83
C SER A 162 -2.53 -9.52 9.17
N ALA A 163 -2.01 -8.36 8.79
CA ALA A 163 -2.77 -7.31 8.11
C ALA A 163 -3.09 -7.62 6.63
N GLY A 164 -2.82 -8.86 6.17
CA GLY A 164 -2.95 -9.25 4.76
C GLY A 164 -1.81 -8.74 3.87
N GLY A 165 -1.83 -9.14 2.60
CA GLY A 165 -0.83 -8.73 1.61
C GLY A 165 0.61 -8.99 2.06
N PHE A 166 1.45 -7.95 2.01
CA PHE A 166 2.86 -8.04 2.44
C PHE A 166 3.03 -8.60 3.86
N MET A 167 2.18 -8.19 4.81
CA MET A 167 2.28 -8.66 6.19
C MET A 167 1.98 -10.14 6.32
N HIS A 168 1.10 -10.71 5.49
CA HIS A 168 0.85 -12.14 5.45
C HIS A 168 2.10 -12.91 4.99
N PHE A 169 2.70 -12.43 3.91
CA PHE A 169 3.91 -13.04 3.36
C PHE A 169 5.05 -13.05 4.38
N VAL A 170 5.38 -11.89 4.97
CA VAL A 170 6.50 -11.79 5.93
C VAL A 170 6.21 -12.50 7.24
N SER A 171 4.93 -12.64 7.65
CA SER A 171 4.52 -13.48 8.77
C SER A 171 4.76 -14.97 8.49
N ALA A 172 4.40 -15.44 7.29
CA ALA A 172 4.67 -16.82 6.86
C ALA A 172 6.17 -17.10 6.76
N MET A 173 6.94 -16.15 6.23
CA MET A 173 8.40 -16.21 6.18
C MET A 173 9.01 -16.27 7.59
N PHE A 174 8.55 -15.41 8.53
CA PHE A 174 8.97 -15.44 9.92
C PHE A 174 8.69 -16.80 10.57
N ARG A 175 7.45 -17.29 10.45
CA ARG A 175 7.04 -18.60 10.97
C ARG A 175 7.94 -19.73 10.48
N SER A 176 8.23 -19.75 9.17
CA SER A 176 9.08 -20.76 8.54
C SER A 176 10.53 -20.67 9.03
N GLN A 177 11.14 -19.47 9.05
CA GLN A 177 12.53 -19.29 9.47
C GLN A 177 12.73 -19.50 10.97
N ALA A 178 11.74 -19.13 11.79
CA ALA A 178 11.75 -19.40 13.23
C ALA A 178 11.54 -20.89 13.56
N GLY A 179 11.03 -21.67 12.59
CA GLY A 179 10.70 -23.09 12.79
C GLY A 179 9.64 -23.29 13.87
N ILE A 180 8.64 -22.41 13.93
CA ILE A 180 7.53 -22.48 14.90
C ILE A 180 6.25 -22.91 14.19
N ASP A 181 5.40 -23.65 14.90
CA ASP A 181 4.06 -23.96 14.46
C ASP A 181 3.07 -22.95 15.06
N ALA A 182 2.62 -21.99 14.24
CA ALA A 182 1.78 -20.89 14.66
C ALA A 182 0.65 -20.67 13.61
N THR A 183 -0.54 -20.37 14.10
CA THR A 183 -1.66 -19.99 13.24
C THR A 183 -1.52 -18.56 12.76
N ILE A 184 -1.72 -18.28 11.46
CA ILE A 184 -1.76 -16.93 10.93
C ILE A 184 -3.21 -16.53 10.70
N ALA A 185 -3.73 -15.58 11.50
CA ALA A 185 -5.07 -15.02 11.36
C ALA A 185 -5.02 -13.79 10.46
N LEU A 186 -5.87 -13.75 9.43
CA LEU A 186 -5.92 -12.66 8.44
C LEU A 186 -6.90 -11.57 8.86
N TYR A 187 -6.44 -10.32 8.79
CA TYR A 187 -7.22 -9.11 9.06
C TYR A 187 -7.24 -8.20 7.84
N LYS A 188 -8.25 -7.34 7.75
CA LYS A 188 -8.40 -6.38 6.64
C LYS A 188 -7.43 -5.18 6.74
N GLY A 189 -6.44 -5.21 7.64
CA GLY A 189 -5.43 -4.15 7.82
C GLY A 189 -4.76 -4.22 9.17
N GLY A 190 -3.80 -3.32 9.42
CA GLY A 190 -2.98 -3.31 10.64
C GLY A 190 -3.74 -2.94 11.92
N ALA A 191 -4.62 -1.94 11.85
CA ALA A 191 -5.36 -1.47 13.03
C ALA A 191 -6.24 -2.56 13.66
N PRO A 192 -7.11 -3.29 12.92
CA PRO A 192 -7.88 -4.39 13.51
C PRO A 192 -6.99 -5.53 14.02
N ALA A 193 -5.89 -5.85 13.35
CA ALA A 193 -4.92 -6.85 13.80
C ALA A 193 -4.32 -6.48 15.17
N LEU A 194 -3.89 -5.23 15.35
CA LEU A 194 -3.32 -4.75 16.62
C LEU A 194 -4.36 -4.64 17.73
N THR A 195 -5.61 -4.30 17.40
CA THR A 195 -6.71 -4.31 18.39
C THR A 195 -6.88 -5.68 19.00
N ASP A 196 -6.88 -6.74 18.19
CA ASP A 196 -7.00 -8.11 18.69
C ASP A 196 -5.78 -8.59 19.47
N ILE A 197 -4.58 -8.14 19.09
CA ILE A 197 -3.35 -8.41 19.89
C ILE A 197 -3.44 -7.76 21.27
N MET A 198 -3.87 -6.51 21.34
CA MET A 198 -4.05 -5.80 22.61
C MET A 198 -5.15 -6.41 23.48
N GLY A 199 -6.20 -6.94 22.85
CA GLY A 199 -7.31 -7.65 23.51
C GLY A 199 -7.00 -9.09 23.90
N GLY A 200 -5.83 -9.64 23.49
CA GLY A 200 -5.44 -11.02 23.79
C GLY A 200 -6.10 -12.08 22.90
N HIS A 201 -6.83 -11.68 21.85
CA HIS A 201 -7.44 -12.59 20.86
C HIS A 201 -6.41 -13.11 19.83
N ALA A 202 -5.33 -12.37 19.66
CA ALA A 202 -4.12 -12.80 18.96
C ALA A 202 -2.89 -12.47 19.81
N HIS A 203 -1.76 -13.11 19.54
CA HIS A 203 -0.59 -13.06 20.41
C HIS A 203 0.50 -12.12 19.89
N MET A 204 0.74 -12.09 18.59
CA MET A 204 1.85 -11.37 17.98
C MET A 204 1.51 -10.92 16.57
N ALA A 205 2.32 -9.98 16.05
CA ALA A 205 2.36 -9.65 14.63
C ALA A 205 3.78 -9.36 14.14
N VAL A 206 3.98 -9.54 12.85
CA VAL A 206 5.00 -8.83 12.09
C VAL A 206 4.28 -7.64 11.45
N ALA A 207 4.69 -6.42 11.79
CA ALA A 207 4.00 -5.21 11.37
C ALA A 207 4.98 -4.08 11.03
N THR A 208 4.54 -3.04 10.30
CA THR A 208 5.40 -1.88 10.05
C THR A 208 5.52 -1.01 11.28
N MET A 209 6.66 -0.36 11.47
CA MET A 209 6.86 0.61 12.56
C MET A 209 5.79 1.70 12.56
N VAL A 210 5.42 2.20 11.36
CA VAL A 210 4.34 3.19 11.17
C VAL A 210 3.04 2.78 11.87
N THR A 211 2.68 1.52 11.78
CA THR A 211 1.42 1.01 12.36
C THR A 211 1.53 0.76 13.86
N VAL A 212 2.69 0.31 14.36
CA VAL A 212 2.85 -0.11 15.77
C VAL A 212 3.32 1.01 16.70
N ASN A 213 3.93 2.07 16.16
CA ASN A 213 4.57 3.14 16.94
C ASN A 213 3.68 3.76 18.05
N PRO A 214 2.41 4.12 17.81
CA PRO A 214 1.54 4.66 18.86
C PRO A 214 1.30 3.68 20.03
N TYR A 215 1.25 2.39 19.72
CA TYR A 215 0.97 1.34 20.70
C TYR A 215 2.22 0.91 21.47
N LEU A 216 3.40 0.97 20.84
CA LEU A 216 4.69 0.80 21.50
C LEU A 216 4.93 1.92 22.52
N LYS A 217 4.73 3.19 22.12
CA LYS A 217 4.87 4.35 23.00
C LYS A 217 3.93 4.31 24.21
N SER A 218 2.73 3.76 24.04
CA SER A 218 1.76 3.61 25.14
C SER A 218 1.94 2.33 25.97
N GLY A 219 2.93 1.48 25.65
CA GLY A 219 3.20 0.23 26.36
C GLY A 219 2.15 -0.86 26.17
N LYS A 220 1.20 -0.69 25.23
CA LYS A 220 0.12 -1.67 24.98
C LYS A 220 0.58 -2.92 24.25
N ILE A 221 1.69 -2.83 23.53
CA ILE A 221 2.38 -3.95 22.88
C ILE A 221 3.89 -3.79 23.10
N LYS A 222 4.64 -4.88 22.95
CA LYS A 222 6.09 -4.92 23.10
C LYS A 222 6.76 -5.29 21.79
N ALA A 223 7.83 -4.56 21.41
CA ALA A 223 8.71 -4.93 20.31
C ALA A 223 9.77 -5.93 20.82
N LEU A 224 9.99 -7.01 20.09
CA LEU A 224 11.00 -8.03 20.42
C LEU A 224 12.21 -7.97 19.48
N ALA A 225 12.01 -7.61 18.23
CA ALA A 225 13.09 -7.44 17.25
C ALA A 225 12.61 -6.61 16.06
N VAL A 226 13.55 -6.08 15.28
CA VAL A 226 13.29 -5.41 14.01
C VAL A 226 13.79 -6.27 12.85
N GLY A 227 13.09 -6.23 11.72
CA GLY A 227 13.43 -6.98 10.49
C GLY A 227 14.38 -6.22 9.55
N SER A 228 15.10 -5.22 10.04
CA SER A 228 16.11 -4.47 9.28
C SER A 228 17.51 -5.05 9.49
N PRO A 229 18.46 -4.80 8.57
CA PRO A 229 19.85 -5.24 8.75
C PRO A 229 20.59 -4.52 9.89
N LYS A 230 20.05 -3.36 10.33
CA LYS A 230 20.57 -2.56 11.45
C LYS A 230 19.42 -2.19 12.39
N ARG A 231 19.73 -1.91 13.66
CA ARG A 231 18.75 -1.39 14.62
C ARG A 231 18.17 -0.08 14.12
N LEU A 232 16.90 0.16 14.46
CA LEU A 232 16.23 1.40 14.11
C LEU A 232 16.61 2.50 15.11
N SER A 233 16.92 3.70 14.62
CA SER A 233 17.27 4.84 15.49
C SER A 233 16.15 5.22 16.47
N VAL A 234 14.91 4.93 16.13
CA VAL A 234 13.73 5.16 16.98
C VAL A 234 13.48 4.04 17.99
N LEU A 235 14.20 2.92 17.90
CA LEU A 235 14.16 1.75 18.80
C LEU A 235 15.58 1.21 19.03
N PRO A 236 16.51 2.01 19.61
CA PRO A 236 17.92 1.65 19.70
C PRO A 236 18.18 0.43 20.60
N ASP A 237 17.31 0.18 21.57
CA ASP A 237 17.42 -0.95 22.50
C ASP A 237 16.87 -2.26 21.93
N ILE A 238 16.08 -2.20 20.85
CA ILE A 238 15.48 -3.38 20.23
C ILE A 238 16.47 -3.97 19.22
N PRO A 239 16.88 -5.24 19.37
CA PRO A 239 17.84 -5.87 18.47
C PRO A 239 17.23 -6.11 17.08
N THR A 240 18.06 -6.29 16.07
CA THR A 240 17.62 -6.91 14.83
C THR A 240 17.30 -8.39 15.05
N ALA A 241 16.47 -8.98 14.21
CA ALA A 241 16.20 -10.41 14.28
C ALA A 241 17.49 -11.24 14.13
N ALA A 242 18.42 -10.77 13.28
CA ALA A 242 19.73 -11.40 13.10
C ALA A 242 20.60 -11.34 14.38
N GLU A 243 20.68 -10.19 15.06
CA GLU A 243 21.36 -10.08 16.36
C GLU A 243 20.73 -11.00 17.43
N ALA A 244 19.40 -11.20 17.34
CA ALA A 244 18.68 -12.13 18.21
C ALA A 244 18.82 -13.61 17.83
N GLY A 245 19.59 -13.93 16.76
CA GLY A 245 19.89 -15.29 16.31
C GLY A 245 18.90 -15.87 15.30
N LEU A 246 18.01 -15.05 14.72
CA LEU A 246 17.11 -15.45 13.65
C LEU A 246 17.48 -14.70 12.36
N PRO A 247 17.88 -15.39 11.28
CA PRO A 247 18.24 -14.75 10.01
C PRO A 247 16.99 -14.27 9.24
N TYR A 248 16.24 -13.36 9.86
CA TYR A 248 15.01 -12.80 9.32
C TYR A 248 15.22 -11.33 8.96
N GLU A 249 14.97 -11.01 7.69
CA GLU A 249 15.02 -9.64 7.18
C GLU A 249 13.84 -9.38 6.24
N ALA A 250 13.10 -8.29 6.51
CA ALA A 250 12.00 -7.86 5.69
C ALA A 250 11.89 -6.33 5.67
N SER A 251 11.71 -5.78 4.48
CA SER A 251 11.50 -4.37 4.24
C SER A 251 10.23 -4.16 3.41
N ILE A 252 9.59 -3.03 3.64
CA ILE A 252 8.44 -2.57 2.86
C ILE A 252 8.79 -1.28 2.15
N TRP A 253 8.21 -1.06 0.96
CA TRP A 253 8.22 0.22 0.29
C TRP A 253 6.79 0.70 0.04
N TRP A 254 6.64 2.00 -0.16
CA TRP A 254 5.36 2.65 -0.47
C TRP A 254 5.52 3.48 -1.74
N ALA A 255 4.53 3.39 -2.63
CA ALA A 255 4.49 4.12 -3.88
C ALA A 255 3.05 4.46 -4.27
N TRP A 256 2.89 5.46 -5.13
CA TRP A 256 1.65 5.71 -5.82
C TRP A 256 1.73 5.23 -7.27
N SER A 257 0.64 4.65 -7.76
CA SER A 257 0.47 4.27 -9.16
C SER A 257 -0.83 4.81 -9.74
N THR A 258 -0.92 4.82 -11.07
CA THR A 258 -2.10 5.19 -11.85
C THR A 258 -2.42 4.07 -12.83
N ALA A 259 -3.58 4.11 -13.49
CA ALA A 259 -3.84 3.26 -14.65
C ALA A 259 -2.79 3.50 -15.74
N ALA A 260 -2.40 2.44 -16.45
CA ALA A 260 -1.46 2.52 -17.56
C ALA A 260 -1.98 3.41 -18.69
N GLY A 261 -1.08 4.11 -19.36
CA GLY A 261 -1.41 5.08 -20.40
C GLY A 261 -1.75 6.48 -19.87
N THR A 262 -1.53 6.74 -18.58
CA THR A 262 -1.64 8.09 -18.02
C THR A 262 -0.64 9.01 -18.73
N PRO A 263 -1.06 10.19 -19.25
CA PRO A 263 -0.20 11.07 -20.02
C PRO A 263 1.07 11.47 -19.26
N ALA A 264 2.23 11.44 -19.92
CA ALA A 264 3.51 11.77 -19.34
C ALA A 264 3.56 13.14 -18.61
N PRO A 265 2.93 14.22 -19.11
CA PRO A 265 2.87 15.49 -18.40
C PRO A 265 2.18 15.37 -17.01
N ILE A 266 1.15 14.53 -16.90
CA ILE A 266 0.45 14.29 -15.63
C ILE A 266 1.33 13.47 -14.68
N LEU A 267 1.95 12.40 -15.16
CA LEU A 267 2.89 11.60 -14.37
C LEU A 267 4.06 12.45 -13.84
N ASN A 268 4.65 13.29 -14.70
CA ASN A 268 5.74 14.17 -14.33
C ASN A 268 5.30 15.24 -13.33
N LYS A 269 4.11 15.82 -13.48
CA LYS A 269 3.58 16.78 -12.52
C LYS A 269 3.38 16.14 -11.15
N LEU A 270 2.73 14.98 -11.08
CA LEU A 270 2.57 14.24 -9.83
C LEU A 270 3.93 13.87 -9.21
N ASN A 271 4.89 13.39 -10.02
CA ASN A 271 6.23 13.07 -9.55
C ASN A 271 6.92 14.30 -8.94
N THR A 272 6.91 15.43 -9.64
CA THR A 272 7.53 16.67 -9.17
C THR A 272 6.91 17.16 -7.86
N GLU A 273 5.58 17.26 -7.79
CA GLU A 273 4.90 17.77 -6.60
C GLU A 273 5.10 16.87 -5.38
N ILE A 274 5.03 15.55 -5.58
CA ILE A 274 5.27 14.60 -4.49
C ILE A 274 6.75 14.61 -4.08
N ALA A 275 7.68 14.70 -5.02
CA ALA A 275 9.10 14.81 -4.70
C ALA A 275 9.42 16.06 -3.86
N GLU A 276 8.78 17.20 -4.16
CA GLU A 276 8.94 18.40 -3.34
C GLU A 276 8.37 18.24 -1.92
N ILE A 277 7.23 17.55 -1.76
CA ILE A 277 6.70 17.19 -0.44
C ILE A 277 7.68 16.29 0.34
N LEU A 278 8.26 15.30 -0.33
CA LEU A 278 9.21 14.37 0.29
C LEU A 278 10.54 15.03 0.72
N LYS A 279 10.92 16.13 0.08
CA LYS A 279 12.11 16.94 0.46
C LYS A 279 11.89 17.83 1.68
N LEU A 280 10.63 18.10 2.07
CA LEU A 280 10.35 18.96 3.22
C LEU A 280 10.92 18.35 4.51
N PRO A 281 11.60 19.16 5.35
CA PRO A 281 12.18 18.68 6.61
C PRO A 281 11.16 18.02 7.53
N GLU A 282 9.93 18.52 7.61
CA GLU A 282 8.84 17.95 8.38
C GLU A 282 8.40 16.58 7.84
N THR A 283 8.40 16.39 6.51
CA THR A 283 8.11 15.08 5.89
C THR A 283 9.21 14.08 6.21
N GLN A 284 10.47 14.46 6.05
CA GLN A 284 11.60 13.58 6.38
C GLN A 284 11.59 13.22 7.87
N LYS A 285 11.35 14.19 8.75
CA LYS A 285 11.21 13.96 10.19
C LYS A 285 10.04 13.03 10.51
N ARG A 286 8.92 13.19 9.80
CA ARG A 286 7.76 12.30 9.94
C ARG A 286 8.09 10.87 9.56
N PHE A 287 8.71 10.66 8.39
CA PHE A 287 9.12 9.33 7.96
C PHE A 287 10.13 8.72 8.92
N ALA A 288 11.16 9.46 9.31
CA ALA A 288 12.17 8.98 10.27
C ALA A 288 11.56 8.58 11.62
N ALA A 289 10.57 9.33 12.14
CA ALA A 289 9.87 9.00 13.39
C ALA A 289 9.09 7.68 13.32
N GLU A 290 8.79 7.22 12.11
CA GLU A 290 8.12 5.96 11.82
C GLU A 290 9.10 4.87 11.33
N ALA A 291 10.41 5.09 11.51
CA ALA A 291 11.49 4.25 10.99
C ALA A 291 11.34 3.93 9.50
N ALA A 292 10.92 4.93 8.75
CA ALA A 292 10.85 4.92 7.30
C ALA A 292 11.82 5.99 6.75
N GLU A 293 12.36 5.72 5.57
CA GLU A 293 13.22 6.62 4.82
C GLU A 293 12.49 7.06 3.55
N VAL A 294 12.49 8.37 3.27
CA VAL A 294 11.96 8.87 2.00
C VAL A 294 12.81 8.40 0.85
N GLU A 295 12.18 8.02 -0.26
CA GLU A 295 12.88 7.57 -1.45
C GLU A 295 12.27 8.25 -2.69
N ILE A 296 13.04 9.12 -3.33
CA ILE A 296 12.60 9.87 -4.51
C ILE A 296 13.16 9.18 -5.75
N LYS A 297 12.28 8.77 -6.65
CA LYS A 297 12.62 8.12 -7.93
C LYS A 297 11.81 8.73 -9.07
N LYS A 298 12.38 8.70 -10.27
CA LYS A 298 11.65 9.02 -11.50
C LYS A 298 10.68 7.88 -11.88
N PRO A 299 9.59 8.16 -12.60
CA PRO A 299 8.60 7.15 -12.99
C PRO A 299 9.20 5.89 -13.64
N ALA A 300 10.17 6.06 -14.54
CA ALA A 300 10.86 4.94 -15.20
C ALA A 300 11.66 4.07 -14.22
N GLU A 301 12.34 4.69 -13.24
CA GLU A 301 13.13 3.98 -12.22
C GLU A 301 12.23 3.14 -11.30
N ILE A 302 11.03 3.67 -10.97
CA ILE A 302 10.05 2.93 -10.17
C ILE A 302 9.55 1.71 -10.95
N LYS A 303 9.24 1.87 -12.24
CA LYS A 303 8.77 0.77 -13.09
C LYS A 303 9.81 -0.36 -13.18
N GLU A 304 11.08 -0.03 -13.34
CA GLU A 304 12.15 -1.04 -13.34
C GLU A 304 12.35 -1.71 -11.98
N MET A 305 12.24 -0.95 -10.89
CA MET A 305 12.26 -1.51 -9.52
C MET A 305 11.11 -2.52 -9.32
N VAL A 306 9.89 -2.16 -9.75
CA VAL A 306 8.71 -3.05 -9.66
C VAL A 306 8.94 -4.34 -10.44
N LYS A 307 9.49 -4.27 -11.66
CA LYS A 307 9.83 -5.47 -12.45
C LYS A 307 10.86 -6.36 -11.74
N ALA A 308 11.93 -5.76 -11.21
CA ALA A 308 12.96 -6.49 -10.48
C ALA A 308 12.40 -7.16 -9.21
N ASP A 309 11.54 -6.44 -8.48
CA ASP A 309 10.90 -6.97 -7.27
C ASP A 309 9.90 -8.11 -7.58
N LEU A 310 9.17 -8.06 -8.69
CA LEU A 310 8.31 -9.19 -9.13
C LEU A 310 9.13 -10.47 -9.29
N VAL A 311 10.30 -10.39 -9.94
CA VAL A 311 11.21 -11.54 -10.11
C VAL A 311 11.78 -12.01 -8.76
N LYS A 312 12.21 -11.05 -7.93
CA LYS A 312 12.74 -11.33 -6.59
C LYS A 312 11.73 -12.08 -5.72
N TRP A 313 10.51 -11.57 -5.63
CA TRP A 313 9.50 -12.14 -4.73
C TRP A 313 8.95 -13.47 -5.23
N ASP A 314 8.87 -13.68 -6.54
CA ASP A 314 8.55 -14.99 -7.11
C ASP A 314 9.62 -16.04 -6.72
N LYS A 315 10.93 -15.66 -6.76
CA LYS A 315 12.01 -16.53 -6.29
C LYS A 315 11.88 -16.82 -4.78
N VAL A 316 11.66 -15.79 -3.96
CA VAL A 316 11.51 -15.95 -2.50
C VAL A 316 10.34 -16.86 -2.15
N ALA A 317 9.20 -16.73 -2.83
CA ALA A 317 8.03 -17.59 -2.61
C ALA A 317 8.32 -19.06 -2.95
N ARG A 318 9.02 -19.32 -4.07
CA ARG A 318 9.44 -20.67 -4.44
C ARG A 318 10.40 -21.28 -3.42
N ASP A 319 11.44 -20.53 -3.03
CA ASP A 319 12.46 -21.00 -2.06
C ASP A 319 11.80 -21.30 -0.69
N ALA A 320 10.81 -20.50 -0.30
CA ALA A 320 10.03 -20.71 0.92
C ALA A 320 8.92 -21.77 0.78
N LYS A 321 8.79 -22.43 -0.38
CA LYS A 321 7.75 -23.43 -0.72
C LYS A 321 6.33 -22.94 -0.45
N MET A 322 6.08 -21.63 -0.67
CA MET A 322 4.75 -21.05 -0.52
C MET A 322 3.85 -21.51 -1.66
N GLN A 323 2.67 -22.00 -1.30
CA GLN A 323 1.66 -22.41 -2.29
C GLN A 323 0.84 -21.21 -2.71
N LYS A 324 0.55 -21.08 -4.00
CA LYS A 324 -0.41 -20.09 -4.49
C LYS A 324 -1.81 -20.46 -4.02
N GLN A 325 -2.49 -19.47 -3.47
CA GLN A 325 -3.89 -19.58 -3.02
C GLN A 325 -4.87 -19.26 -4.14
#